data_27903795f36e6f3487c57c24bbb85d17
#
_entry.id   27903795f36e6f3487c57c24bbb85d17
#
_cell.length_a   1.000
_cell.length_b   1.000
_cell.length_c   1.000
_cell.angle_alpha   90.00
_cell.angle_beta   90.00
_cell.angle_gamma   90.00
#
_symmetry.space_group_name_H-M   'P 1'
#
loop_
_entity.id
_entity.type
_entity.pdbx_description
1 polymer ?
#
loop_
_entity_poly.entity_id
_entity_poly.type
_entity_poly.pdbx_seq_one_letter_code
_entity_poly.pdbx_strand_id
1 'polypeptide(L)'
;MKRRSVSLGFALALLVAAIPARTSVAQGDPAALKPGRDPKQPIDEEYTKKIREYTTEPFFLSPLVDYLPASKTVPTPKATLGDIAGAPTKLPYSKEVYEYMRLLAKSSPRVKVFSIGTTEEGREMIAVAVASEAPISKLDANKAELAKLADPRTINFNDAEADKIAATAAPVYYITGTIHSTEAGAPTALMELAYR
;
A
#
# COMPACT_ATOMS: atom_id res chain seq x y z
N MET A 1 -39.32 -36.64 -65.72
CA MET A 1 -39.12 -36.84 -64.27
C MET A 1 -38.34 -35.63 -63.71
N LYS A 2 -39.03 -34.71 -63.06
CA LYS A 2 -38.41 -33.51 -62.47
C LYS A 2 -38.16 -33.76 -60.94
N ARG A 3 -36.91 -33.81 -60.52
CA ARG A 3 -36.55 -33.88 -59.13
C ARG A 3 -36.64 -32.48 -58.49
N ARG A 4 -37.50 -32.32 -57.50
CA ARG A 4 -37.55 -31.11 -56.69
C ARG A 4 -36.56 -31.24 -55.49
N SER A 5 -35.58 -30.34 -55.47
CA SER A 5 -34.66 -30.17 -54.33
C SER A 5 -35.37 -29.34 -53.27
N VAL A 6 -35.49 -29.89 -52.08
CA VAL A 6 -35.98 -29.16 -50.89
C VAL A 6 -34.74 -28.67 -50.15
N SER A 7 -34.55 -27.36 -50.11
CA SER A 7 -33.50 -26.72 -49.34
C SER A 7 -34.02 -26.49 -47.90
N LEU A 8 -33.41 -27.21 -46.96
CA LEU A 8 -33.69 -27.03 -45.53
C LEU A 8 -32.81 -25.89 -45.03
N GLY A 9 -33.40 -24.73 -44.82
CA GLY A 9 -32.71 -23.57 -44.19
C GLY A 9 -32.64 -23.76 -42.69
N PHE A 10 -31.43 -23.93 -42.17
CA PHE A 10 -31.16 -23.87 -40.72
C PHE A 10 -31.08 -22.40 -40.29
N ALA A 11 -32.06 -21.92 -39.59
CA ALA A 11 -32.04 -20.65 -38.91
C ALA A 11 -31.32 -20.83 -37.56
N LEU A 12 -30.06 -20.38 -37.46
CA LEU A 12 -29.29 -20.33 -36.21
C LEU A 12 -29.74 -19.10 -35.41
N ALA A 13 -30.60 -19.29 -34.44
CA ALA A 13 -30.97 -18.24 -33.48
C ALA A 13 -29.79 -18.02 -32.49
N LEU A 14 -29.07 -16.92 -32.61
CA LEU A 14 -28.10 -16.47 -31.62
C LEU A 14 -28.86 -15.98 -30.41
N LEU A 15 -28.86 -16.78 -29.32
CA LEU A 15 -29.29 -16.36 -28.01
C LEU A 15 -28.16 -15.51 -27.40
N VAL A 16 -28.25 -14.19 -27.53
CA VAL A 16 -27.39 -13.27 -26.77
C VAL A 16 -27.89 -13.26 -25.34
N ALA A 17 -27.25 -14.06 -24.47
CA ALA A 17 -27.47 -13.98 -23.04
C ALA A 17 -26.97 -12.60 -22.57
N ALA A 18 -27.90 -11.72 -22.19
CA ALA A 18 -27.59 -10.48 -21.53
C ALA A 18 -26.93 -10.80 -20.17
N ILE A 19 -25.61 -10.73 -20.13
CA ILE A 19 -24.86 -10.75 -18.86
C ILE A 19 -25.28 -9.48 -18.12
N PRO A 20 -25.87 -9.56 -16.92
CA PRO A 20 -26.16 -8.37 -16.16
C PRO A 20 -24.84 -7.63 -15.92
N ALA A 21 -24.77 -6.38 -16.37
CA ALA A 21 -23.64 -5.51 -16.08
C ALA A 21 -23.52 -5.45 -14.54
N ARG A 22 -22.45 -6.03 -14.00
CA ARG A 22 -22.12 -5.85 -12.59
C ARG A 22 -22.01 -4.34 -12.39
N THR A 23 -22.90 -3.79 -11.58
CA THR A 23 -22.77 -2.42 -11.09
C THR A 23 -21.41 -2.36 -10.40
N SER A 24 -20.41 -1.77 -11.07
CA SER A 24 -19.18 -1.41 -10.42
C SER A 24 -19.56 -0.54 -9.22
N VAL A 25 -19.16 -0.96 -8.03
CA VAL A 25 -19.17 -0.11 -6.85
C VAL A 25 -18.56 1.20 -7.31
N ALA A 26 -19.31 2.29 -7.15
CA ALA A 26 -18.89 3.60 -7.60
C ALA A 26 -17.53 3.88 -6.97
N GLN A 27 -16.46 3.71 -7.74
CA GLN A 27 -15.19 4.32 -7.43
C GLN A 27 -15.48 5.81 -7.41
N GLY A 28 -15.29 6.45 -6.23
CA GLY A 28 -15.44 7.87 -6.10
C GLY A 28 -14.70 8.54 -7.24
N ASP A 29 -15.29 9.59 -7.80
CA ASP A 29 -14.76 10.31 -8.96
C ASP A 29 -13.24 10.53 -8.79
N PRO A 30 -12.40 9.94 -9.66
CA PRO A 30 -10.95 10.13 -9.59
C PRO A 30 -10.55 11.60 -9.66
N ALA A 31 -11.39 12.47 -10.26
CA ALA A 31 -11.20 13.91 -10.29
C ALA A 31 -11.43 14.57 -8.91
N ALA A 32 -12.12 13.90 -7.98
CA ALA A 32 -12.28 14.38 -6.60
C ALA A 32 -11.06 14.08 -5.72
N LEU A 33 -10.22 13.11 -6.09
CA LEU A 33 -8.96 12.81 -5.41
C LEU A 33 -7.87 13.74 -5.92
N LYS A 34 -7.83 14.96 -5.38
CA LYS A 34 -6.69 15.85 -5.62
C LYS A 34 -5.52 15.39 -4.77
N PRO A 35 -4.42 14.88 -5.37
CA PRO A 35 -3.22 14.58 -4.61
C PRO A 35 -2.70 15.88 -3.99
N GLY A 36 -2.32 15.81 -2.73
CA GLY A 36 -1.82 16.95 -2.00
C GLY A 36 -2.14 16.87 -0.52
N ARG A 37 -1.65 17.84 0.22
CA ARG A 37 -1.91 17.98 1.65
C ARG A 37 -3.22 18.73 1.91
N ASP A 38 -3.84 18.45 3.06
CA ASP A 38 -4.81 19.37 3.64
C ASP A 38 -4.12 20.72 3.91
N PRO A 39 -4.62 21.86 3.40
CA PRO A 39 -4.05 23.18 3.65
C PRO A 39 -3.93 23.55 5.14
N LYS A 40 -4.72 22.90 6.01
CA LYS A 40 -4.69 23.10 7.46
C LYS A 40 -3.70 22.18 8.18
N GLN A 41 -3.12 21.19 7.48
CA GLN A 41 -2.17 20.26 8.08
C GLN A 41 -0.87 21.00 8.43
N PRO A 42 -0.42 21.01 9.70
CA PRO A 42 0.87 21.53 10.06
C PRO A 42 2.00 20.80 9.32
N ILE A 43 3.02 21.53 8.91
CA ILE A 43 4.20 20.95 8.27
C ILE A 43 5.46 21.20 9.10
N ASP A 44 6.40 20.28 8.99
CA ASP A 44 7.76 20.47 9.47
C ASP A 44 8.52 21.33 8.44
N GLU A 45 8.62 22.63 8.73
CA GLU A 45 9.21 23.60 7.80
C GLU A 45 10.69 23.34 7.54
N GLU A 46 11.46 22.92 8.56
CA GLU A 46 12.88 22.63 8.41
C GLU A 46 13.09 21.40 7.52
N TYR A 47 12.36 20.31 7.81
CA TYR A 47 12.44 19.10 7.02
C TYR A 47 11.96 19.33 5.59
N THR A 48 10.85 20.06 5.42
CA THR A 48 10.28 20.41 4.11
C THR A 48 11.24 21.25 3.27
N LYS A 49 11.94 22.21 3.88
CA LYS A 49 12.96 22.99 3.20
C LYS A 49 14.10 22.10 2.67
N LYS A 50 14.57 21.16 3.49
CA LYS A 50 15.63 20.23 3.10
C LYS A 50 15.19 19.25 2.00
N ILE A 51 13.93 18.81 1.98
CA ILE A 51 13.38 18.02 0.86
C ILE A 51 13.64 18.76 -0.46
N ARG A 52 13.31 20.03 -0.51
CA ARG A 52 13.50 20.84 -1.72
C ARG A 52 14.98 21.11 -2.05
N GLU A 53 15.79 21.35 -1.03
CA GLU A 53 17.23 21.60 -1.17
C GLU A 53 17.98 20.39 -1.72
N TYR A 54 17.60 19.17 -1.27
CA TYR A 54 18.29 17.94 -1.67
C TYR A 54 17.69 17.29 -2.92
N THR A 55 16.53 17.78 -3.39
CA THR A 55 15.94 17.31 -4.64
C THR A 55 16.70 17.90 -5.82
N THR A 56 17.35 17.06 -6.60
CA THR A 56 18.23 17.48 -7.69
C THR A 56 17.48 18.13 -8.85
N GLU A 57 16.26 17.68 -9.12
CA GLU A 57 15.44 18.20 -10.22
C GLU A 57 13.99 18.42 -9.75
N PRO A 58 13.38 19.58 -10.04
CA PRO A 58 12.03 19.90 -9.56
C PRO A 58 10.95 18.88 -9.96
N PHE A 59 11.10 18.19 -11.09
CA PHE A 59 10.14 17.19 -11.54
C PHE A 59 10.11 15.89 -10.72
N PHE A 60 11.09 15.69 -9.83
CA PHE A 60 11.05 14.60 -8.84
C PHE A 60 10.14 14.91 -7.66
N LEU A 61 9.76 16.17 -7.47
CA LEU A 61 8.78 16.55 -6.46
C LEU A 61 7.35 16.41 -6.98
N SER A 62 6.47 15.91 -6.13
CA SER A 62 5.04 15.90 -6.37
C SER A 62 4.32 16.39 -5.11
N PRO A 63 3.05 16.82 -5.21
CA PRO A 63 2.25 17.22 -4.05
C PRO A 63 2.14 16.15 -2.95
N LEU A 64 2.52 14.91 -3.23
CA LEU A 64 2.52 13.81 -2.26
C LEU A 64 3.80 13.77 -1.40
N VAL A 65 4.91 14.32 -1.91
CA VAL A 65 6.24 14.17 -1.30
C VAL A 65 7.02 15.47 -1.15
N ASP A 66 6.48 16.62 -1.54
CA ASP A 66 7.13 17.93 -1.52
C ASP A 66 7.15 18.61 -0.14
N TYR A 67 6.65 17.94 0.89
CA TYR A 67 6.59 18.42 2.27
C TYR A 67 6.66 17.25 3.25
N LEU A 68 6.87 17.52 4.55
CA LEU A 68 6.66 16.55 5.61
C LEU A 68 5.61 17.08 6.60
N PRO A 69 4.59 16.27 6.97
CA PRO A 69 3.67 16.65 8.05
C PRO A 69 4.41 16.81 9.37
N ALA A 70 4.06 17.83 10.16
CA ALA A 70 4.60 17.98 11.51
C ALA A 70 3.86 17.09 12.50
N SER A 71 4.60 16.48 13.41
CA SER A 71 4.06 15.78 14.58
C SER A 71 4.77 16.25 15.85
N LYS A 72 4.02 16.36 16.94
CA LYS A 72 4.58 16.66 18.27
C LYS A 72 5.02 15.40 19.01
N THR A 73 4.54 14.24 18.60
CA THR A 73 4.70 12.98 19.34
C THR A 73 5.42 11.90 18.57
N VAL A 74 5.36 11.96 17.22
CA VAL A 74 5.99 10.96 16.35
C VAL A 74 7.30 11.54 15.81
N PRO A 75 8.44 10.91 16.07
CA PRO A 75 9.74 11.38 15.58
C PRO A 75 9.88 11.15 14.07
N THR A 76 10.45 12.13 13.38
CA THR A 76 10.77 12.01 11.95
C THR A 76 11.99 11.09 11.74
N PRO A 77 12.28 10.65 10.51
CA PRO A 77 13.50 9.89 10.19
C PRO A 77 14.80 10.57 10.67
N LYS A 78 14.80 11.89 10.81
CA LYS A 78 15.93 12.66 11.33
C LYS A 78 16.38 12.19 12.72
N ALA A 79 15.48 11.68 13.54
CA ALA A 79 15.81 11.18 14.87
C ALA A 79 16.81 10.01 14.87
N THR A 80 16.80 9.21 13.80
CA THR A 80 17.72 8.07 13.64
C THR A 80 18.86 8.39 12.68
N LEU A 81 18.58 9.11 11.59
CA LEU A 81 19.55 9.39 10.54
C LEU A 81 20.45 10.60 10.84
N GLY A 82 20.05 11.45 11.78
CA GLY A 82 20.70 12.75 12.03
C GLY A 82 20.42 13.82 10.98
N ASP A 83 19.76 13.44 9.88
CA ASP A 83 19.26 14.31 8.83
C ASP A 83 17.98 13.74 8.22
N ILE A 84 17.39 14.41 7.23
CA ILE A 84 16.18 13.94 6.57
C ILE A 84 16.42 12.64 5.80
N ALA A 85 15.37 11.87 5.54
CA ALA A 85 15.42 10.76 4.61
C ALA A 85 15.80 11.26 3.21
N GLY A 86 16.77 10.61 2.57
CA GLY A 86 17.30 11.02 1.27
C GLY A 86 18.36 12.12 1.31
N ALA A 87 18.81 12.55 2.50
CA ALA A 87 19.94 13.46 2.62
C ALA A 87 21.20 12.88 1.96
N PRO A 88 22.02 13.71 1.29
CA PRO A 88 23.27 13.28 0.70
C PRO A 88 24.16 12.53 1.71
N THR A 89 24.81 11.47 1.27
CA THR A 89 25.70 10.61 2.09
C THR A 89 25.02 9.84 3.23
N LYS A 90 23.70 9.90 3.38
CA LYS A 90 22.94 9.14 4.38
C LYS A 90 22.34 7.88 3.76
N LEU A 91 23.04 6.78 3.91
CA LEU A 91 22.62 5.44 3.47
C LEU A 91 22.47 4.54 4.69
N PRO A 92 21.27 4.42 5.26
CA PRO A 92 21.07 3.60 6.45
C PRO A 92 21.21 2.11 6.11
N TYR A 93 21.83 1.36 7.01
CA TYR A 93 21.76 -0.09 7.00
C TYR A 93 20.38 -0.57 7.51
N SER A 94 20.08 -1.83 7.29
CA SER A 94 18.83 -2.44 7.78
C SER A 94 18.61 -2.25 9.29
N LYS A 95 19.69 -2.22 10.06
CA LYS A 95 19.64 -1.98 11.51
C LYS A 95 19.01 -0.63 11.85
N GLU A 96 19.49 0.47 11.25
CA GLU A 96 18.96 1.80 11.50
C GLU A 96 17.50 1.93 11.01
N VAL A 97 17.18 1.31 9.87
CA VAL A 97 15.79 1.28 9.37
C VAL A 97 14.90 0.57 10.36
N TYR A 98 15.29 -0.58 10.88
CA TYR A 98 14.51 -1.37 11.83
C TYR A 98 14.37 -0.67 13.20
N GLU A 99 15.42 -0.02 13.67
CA GLU A 99 15.38 0.81 14.88
C GLU A 99 14.36 1.94 14.72
N TYR A 100 14.36 2.61 13.57
CA TYR A 100 13.37 3.66 13.29
C TYR A 100 11.94 3.12 13.23
N MET A 101 11.69 2.00 12.55
CA MET A 101 10.35 1.41 12.49
C MET A 101 9.84 1.02 13.89
N ARG A 102 10.71 0.51 14.75
CA ARG A 102 10.38 0.23 16.15
C ARG A 102 10.14 1.51 16.97
N LEU A 103 10.86 2.57 16.67
CA LEU A 103 10.64 3.88 17.28
C LEU A 103 9.26 4.43 16.90
N LEU A 104 8.86 4.32 15.63
CA LEU A 104 7.51 4.66 15.18
C LEU A 104 6.44 3.85 15.92
N ALA A 105 6.61 2.53 16.02
CA ALA A 105 5.65 1.66 16.71
C ALA A 105 5.51 1.99 18.22
N LYS A 106 6.58 2.49 18.86
CA LYS A 106 6.52 2.98 20.24
C LYS A 106 5.83 4.34 20.37
N SER A 107 5.88 5.13 19.31
CA SER A 107 5.40 6.53 19.32
C SER A 107 3.97 6.67 18.79
N SER A 108 3.43 5.65 18.13
CA SER A 108 2.12 5.72 17.49
C SER A 108 1.38 4.38 17.54
N PRO A 109 0.11 4.35 17.97
CA PRO A 109 -0.75 3.16 17.89
C PRO A 109 -1.14 2.78 16.45
N ARG A 110 -0.74 3.56 15.47
CA ARG A 110 -0.99 3.34 14.04
C ARG A 110 0.07 2.48 13.39
N VAL A 111 1.11 2.09 14.12
CA VAL A 111 2.24 1.32 13.59
C VAL A 111 2.43 0.05 14.42
N LYS A 112 2.60 -1.08 13.74
CA LYS A 112 2.95 -2.36 14.37
C LYS A 112 4.09 -3.02 13.59
N VAL A 113 5.10 -3.49 14.32
CA VAL A 113 6.26 -4.18 13.75
C VAL A 113 6.22 -5.64 14.12
N PHE A 114 6.50 -6.52 13.15
CA PHE A 114 6.55 -7.96 13.33
C PHE A 114 7.88 -8.49 12.89
N SER A 115 8.41 -9.49 13.59
CA SER A 115 9.43 -10.36 13.02
C SER A 115 8.78 -11.35 12.07
N ILE A 116 9.33 -11.50 10.87
CA ILE A 116 8.86 -12.45 9.85
C ILE A 116 9.89 -13.54 9.56
N GLY A 117 10.90 -13.66 10.42
CA GLY A 117 11.95 -14.66 10.35
C GLY A 117 13.35 -14.07 10.30
N THR A 118 14.30 -14.85 9.86
CA THR A 118 15.71 -14.49 9.74
C THR A 118 16.23 -14.82 8.34
N THR A 119 17.24 -14.06 7.92
CA THR A 119 18.00 -14.37 6.71
C THR A 119 18.91 -15.58 6.93
N GLU A 120 19.52 -16.11 5.87
CA GLU A 120 20.56 -17.14 5.91
C GLU A 120 21.72 -16.78 6.88
N GLU A 121 22.05 -15.50 6.99
CA GLU A 121 23.10 -15.00 7.89
C GLU A 121 22.58 -14.73 9.32
N GLY A 122 21.36 -15.14 9.65
CA GLY A 122 20.78 -14.97 10.98
C GLY A 122 20.31 -13.53 11.29
N ARG A 123 20.22 -12.63 10.29
CA ARG A 123 19.70 -11.28 10.49
C ARG A 123 18.18 -11.32 10.51
N GLU A 124 17.59 -10.62 11.45
CA GLU A 124 16.14 -10.50 11.53
C GLU A 124 15.56 -9.84 10.27
N MET A 125 14.40 -10.32 9.84
CA MET A 125 13.54 -9.68 8.85
C MET A 125 12.27 -9.18 9.53
N ILE A 126 11.83 -7.97 9.19
CA ILE A 126 10.62 -7.38 9.76
C ILE A 126 9.58 -7.05 8.69
N ALA A 127 8.32 -7.09 9.10
CA ALA A 127 7.22 -6.42 8.41
C ALA A 127 6.66 -5.31 9.30
N VAL A 128 6.21 -4.23 8.67
CA VAL A 128 5.65 -3.07 9.35
C VAL A 128 4.25 -2.82 8.82
N ALA A 129 3.25 -2.85 9.69
CA ALA A 129 1.90 -2.46 9.35
C ALA A 129 1.65 -1.02 9.78
N VAL A 130 1.14 -0.20 8.85
CA VAL A 130 0.76 1.19 9.09
C VAL A 130 -0.68 1.38 8.65
N ALA A 131 -1.53 1.86 9.54
CA ALA A 131 -2.93 2.17 9.25
C ALA A 131 -3.50 3.09 10.34
N SER A 132 -4.78 3.49 10.21
CA SER A 132 -5.50 4.09 11.33
C SER A 132 -5.61 3.09 12.50
N GLU A 133 -5.94 3.58 13.69
CA GLU A 133 -5.91 2.77 14.92
C GLU A 133 -6.88 1.56 14.88
N ALA A 134 -8.06 1.75 14.28
CA ALA A 134 -9.06 0.68 14.23
C ALA A 134 -8.63 -0.55 13.41
N PRO A 135 -8.08 -0.45 12.19
CA PRO A 135 -7.47 -1.58 11.49
C PRO A 135 -6.29 -2.20 12.24
N ILE A 136 -5.40 -1.39 12.85
CA ILE A 136 -4.26 -1.91 13.60
C ILE A 136 -4.72 -2.73 14.82
N SER A 137 -5.73 -2.28 15.55
CA SER A 137 -6.26 -3.03 16.71
C SER A 137 -6.95 -4.34 16.32
N LYS A 138 -7.42 -4.46 15.06
CA LYS A 138 -8.13 -5.64 14.51
C LYS A 138 -7.29 -6.41 13.48
N LEU A 139 -5.98 -6.23 13.48
CA LEU A 139 -5.11 -6.73 12.42
C LEU A 139 -5.22 -8.25 12.23
N ASP A 140 -5.22 -9.02 13.33
CA ASP A 140 -5.30 -10.48 13.26
C ASP A 140 -6.67 -10.94 12.73
N ALA A 141 -7.76 -10.26 13.11
CA ALA A 141 -9.09 -10.55 12.57
C ALA A 141 -9.16 -10.24 11.07
N ASN A 142 -8.63 -9.09 10.64
CA ASN A 142 -8.57 -8.73 9.22
C ASN A 142 -7.72 -9.73 8.42
N LYS A 143 -6.59 -10.16 8.97
CA LYS A 143 -5.74 -11.20 8.37
C LYS A 143 -6.50 -12.52 8.19
N ALA A 144 -7.28 -12.94 9.19
CA ALA A 144 -8.09 -14.16 9.12
C ALA A 144 -9.16 -14.05 8.02
N GLU A 145 -9.83 -12.91 7.88
CA GLU A 145 -10.81 -12.70 6.81
C GLU A 145 -10.15 -12.71 5.42
N LEU A 146 -9.04 -12.00 5.25
CA LEU A 146 -8.30 -11.97 3.98
C LEU A 146 -7.71 -13.34 3.61
N ALA A 147 -7.33 -14.15 4.59
CA ALA A 147 -6.82 -15.52 4.34
C ALA A 147 -7.86 -16.41 3.65
N LYS A 148 -9.16 -16.22 3.94
CA LYS A 148 -10.24 -16.93 3.27
C LYS A 148 -10.32 -16.61 1.78
N LEU A 149 -10.03 -15.35 1.39
CA LEU A 149 -9.95 -14.95 -0.02
C LEU A 149 -8.68 -15.45 -0.68
N ALA A 150 -7.57 -15.54 0.06
CA ALA A 150 -6.27 -15.92 -0.47
C ALA A 150 -6.19 -17.42 -0.82
N ASP A 151 -6.83 -18.28 -0.03
CA ASP A 151 -6.86 -19.72 -0.30
C ASP A 151 -8.25 -20.32 -0.09
N PRO A 152 -9.15 -20.20 -1.08
CA PRO A 152 -10.52 -20.72 -1.00
C PRO A 152 -10.61 -22.26 -0.90
N ARG A 153 -9.51 -22.98 -1.12
CA ARG A 153 -9.47 -24.46 -0.98
C ARG A 153 -9.60 -24.91 0.47
N THR A 154 -9.29 -24.04 1.41
CA THR A 154 -9.30 -24.35 2.85
C THR A 154 -10.67 -24.17 3.51
N ILE A 155 -11.63 -23.60 2.80
CA ILE A 155 -12.97 -23.30 3.31
C ILE A 155 -14.04 -23.67 2.28
N ASN A 156 -15.24 -23.98 2.76
CA ASN A 156 -16.40 -24.10 1.90
C ASN A 156 -16.99 -22.70 1.65
N PHE A 157 -16.66 -22.13 0.51
CA PHE A 157 -16.74 -20.70 0.24
C PHE A 157 -17.58 -20.44 -1.02
N ASN A 158 -18.45 -19.47 -0.98
CA ASN A 158 -19.29 -19.08 -2.11
C ASN A 158 -19.09 -17.60 -2.44
N ASP A 159 -19.55 -17.19 -3.62
CA ASP A 159 -19.40 -15.81 -4.12
C ASP A 159 -19.99 -14.76 -3.17
N ALA A 160 -21.11 -15.06 -2.53
CA ALA A 160 -21.75 -14.10 -1.61
C ALA A 160 -20.91 -13.85 -0.34
N GLU A 161 -20.23 -14.88 0.18
CA GLU A 161 -19.28 -14.71 1.28
C GLU A 161 -18.04 -13.97 0.85
N ALA A 162 -17.53 -14.26 -0.35
CA ALA A 162 -16.40 -13.51 -0.94
C ALA A 162 -16.72 -12.02 -1.06
N ASP A 163 -17.86 -11.70 -1.65
CA ASP A 163 -18.33 -10.33 -1.83
C ASP A 163 -18.48 -9.60 -0.48
N LYS A 164 -19.01 -10.30 0.54
CA LYS A 164 -19.14 -9.75 1.90
C LYS A 164 -17.77 -9.42 2.51
N ILE A 165 -16.80 -10.34 2.40
CA ILE A 165 -15.44 -10.12 2.92
C ILE A 165 -14.78 -8.98 2.15
N ALA A 166 -14.86 -8.97 0.82
CA ALA A 166 -14.30 -7.92 -0.02
C ALA A 166 -14.89 -6.53 0.28
N ALA A 167 -16.15 -6.47 0.70
CA ALA A 167 -16.81 -5.22 1.09
C ALA A 167 -16.41 -4.71 2.49
N THR A 168 -15.96 -5.59 3.38
CA THR A 168 -15.77 -5.25 4.81
C THR A 168 -14.33 -5.36 5.30
N ALA A 169 -13.51 -6.24 4.72
CA ALA A 169 -12.12 -6.38 5.10
C ALA A 169 -11.28 -5.17 4.64
N ALA A 170 -10.35 -4.73 5.47
CA ALA A 170 -9.42 -3.69 5.08
C ALA A 170 -8.43 -4.23 4.05
N PRO A 171 -8.32 -3.60 2.87
CA PRO A 171 -7.34 -4.01 1.87
C PRO A 171 -5.92 -3.77 2.38
N VAL A 172 -4.98 -4.60 1.94
CA VAL A 172 -3.56 -4.46 2.26
C VAL A 172 -2.81 -4.06 1.00
N TYR A 173 -2.14 -2.90 1.07
CA TYR A 173 -1.17 -2.50 0.07
C TYR A 173 0.23 -2.88 0.56
N TYR A 174 0.87 -3.82 -0.13
CA TYR A 174 2.17 -4.34 0.25
C TYR A 174 3.28 -3.65 -0.55
N ILE A 175 4.28 -3.11 0.15
CA ILE A 175 5.41 -2.41 -0.45
C ILE A 175 6.70 -3.06 0.04
N THR A 176 7.59 -3.39 -0.88
CA THR A 176 8.97 -3.75 -0.62
C THR A 176 9.91 -2.77 -1.31
N GLY A 177 11.07 -2.57 -0.74
CA GLY A 177 12.12 -1.77 -1.35
C GLY A 177 13.43 -2.55 -1.39
N THR A 178 14.35 -2.14 -2.27
CA THR A 178 15.69 -2.73 -2.38
C THR A 178 15.66 -4.23 -2.72
N ILE A 179 15.03 -4.58 -3.83
CA ILE A 179 15.12 -5.94 -4.39
C ILE A 179 16.59 -6.28 -4.70
N HIS A 180 17.34 -5.29 -5.20
CA HIS A 180 18.77 -5.40 -5.42
C HIS A 180 19.53 -4.54 -4.42
N SER A 181 20.67 -5.03 -3.92
CA SER A 181 21.47 -4.36 -2.88
C SER A 181 21.97 -2.97 -3.25
N THR A 182 22.06 -2.67 -4.54
CA THR A 182 22.47 -1.36 -5.07
C THR A 182 21.37 -0.31 -5.06
N GLU A 183 20.10 -0.69 -4.83
CA GLU A 183 18.95 0.23 -4.82
C GLU A 183 18.77 0.88 -3.43
N ALA A 184 19.78 1.60 -2.98
CA ALA A 184 19.87 2.09 -1.60
C ALA A 184 18.86 3.19 -1.22
N GLY A 185 18.17 3.80 -2.18
CA GLY A 185 17.18 4.87 -1.92
C GLY A 185 15.88 4.36 -1.29
N ALA A 186 15.47 3.14 -1.59
CA ALA A 186 14.18 2.62 -1.17
C ALA A 186 14.03 2.46 0.36
N PRO A 187 15.00 1.93 1.12
CA PRO A 187 14.88 1.84 2.58
C PRO A 187 14.65 3.20 3.23
N THR A 188 15.36 4.21 2.76
CA THR A 188 15.24 5.59 3.24
C THR A 188 13.86 6.18 2.92
N ALA A 189 13.37 5.96 1.70
CA ALA A 189 12.04 6.38 1.29
C ALA A 189 10.94 5.69 2.13
N LEU A 190 11.11 4.41 2.47
CA LEU A 190 10.16 3.67 3.31
C LEU A 190 10.11 4.20 4.75
N MET A 191 11.21 4.73 5.29
CA MET A 191 11.21 5.39 6.60
C MET A 191 10.30 6.62 6.59
N GLU A 192 10.40 7.46 5.56
CA GLU A 192 9.55 8.64 5.42
C GLU A 192 8.10 8.27 5.11
N LEU A 193 7.88 7.28 4.23
CA LEU A 193 6.53 6.79 3.93
C LEU A 193 5.80 6.27 5.17
N ALA A 194 6.48 5.53 6.02
CA ALA A 194 5.89 5.00 7.25
C ALA A 194 5.56 6.09 8.27
N TYR A 195 6.27 7.21 8.25
CA TYR A 195 5.99 8.38 9.09
C TYR A 195 4.73 9.14 8.61
N ARG A 196 4.56 9.32 7.27
CA ARG A 196 3.43 10.03 6.65
C ARG A 196 2.10 9.32 6.87
#